data_ada8716d6a10585b0a9044f7a3361f06
#
_entry.id   ada8716d6a10585b0a9044f7a3361f06
#
_cell.length_a   1.000
_cell.length_b   1.000
_cell.length_c   1.000
_cell.angle_alpha   90.00
_cell.angle_beta   90.00
_cell.angle_gamma   90.00
#
_symmetry.space_group_name_H-M   'P 1'
#
loop_
_entity.id
_entity.type
_entity.pdbx_description
1 polymer ?
#
loop_
_entity_poly.entity_id
_entity_poly.type
_entity_poly.pdbx_seq_one_letter_code
_entity_poly.pdbx_strand_id
1 'polypeptide(L)'
;MMKLKTLFVALAAVFGMLFCANLDAQQINPDKVGTPAHSIKKFFRSMENADLATAKKYIASKELEGMITLLEQLAKDAPDMVDEMKKVFSTTSNSLKFKSEKINGDTAEVTVSAINPETGKPEDDTLKLKKVNGVWKITD
;
A
#
# COMPACT_ATOMS: atom_id res chain seq x y z
N MET A 1 -0.31 17.08 -17.62
CA MET A 1 -1.38 16.38 -16.89
C MET A 1 -0.96 14.93 -16.69
N MET A 2 -0.46 14.57 -15.53
CA MET A 2 -0.16 13.18 -15.21
C MET A 2 -1.48 12.40 -15.10
N LYS A 3 -1.64 11.41 -15.97
CA LYS A 3 -2.78 10.50 -15.91
C LYS A 3 -2.67 9.67 -14.61
N LEU A 4 -3.77 9.45 -13.91
CA LEU A 4 -3.86 8.60 -12.71
C LEU A 4 -3.15 7.24 -12.87
N LYS A 5 -3.08 6.76 -14.11
CA LYS A 5 -2.33 5.56 -14.54
C LYS A 5 -0.83 5.61 -14.23
N THR A 6 -0.21 6.80 -14.32
CA THR A 6 1.22 6.96 -14.04
C THR A 6 1.51 6.93 -12.53
N LEU A 7 0.53 7.26 -11.72
CA LEU A 7 0.63 7.23 -10.26
C LEU A 7 0.73 5.79 -9.72
N PHE A 8 0.05 4.84 -10.38
CA PHE A 8 0.08 3.43 -10.00
C PHE A 8 1.38 2.73 -10.42
N VAL A 9 1.93 3.13 -11.58
CA VAL A 9 3.22 2.63 -12.06
C VAL A 9 4.37 3.14 -11.20
N ALA A 10 4.27 4.35 -10.67
CA ALA A 10 5.28 4.89 -9.74
C ALA A 10 5.28 4.15 -8.38
N LEU A 11 4.13 3.64 -7.93
CA LEU A 11 4.05 2.81 -6.72
C LEU A 11 4.68 1.42 -6.94
N ALA A 12 4.59 0.88 -8.16
CA ALA A 12 5.14 -0.43 -8.51
C ALA A 12 6.64 -0.38 -8.88
N ALA A 13 7.15 0.76 -9.35
CA ALA A 13 8.51 0.87 -9.90
C ALA A 13 9.61 1.03 -8.83
N VAL A 14 9.28 1.29 -7.57
CA VAL A 14 10.26 1.53 -6.50
C VAL A 14 10.78 0.22 -5.87
N PHE A 15 10.19 -0.93 -6.20
CA PHE A 15 10.50 -2.20 -5.53
C PHE A 15 11.16 -3.20 -6.50
N GLY A 16 12.44 -2.99 -6.79
CA GLY A 16 13.28 -3.99 -7.45
C GLY A 16 13.82 -5.04 -6.48
N MET A 17 13.44 -6.26 -6.72
CA MET A 17 14.04 -7.56 -6.39
C MET A 17 14.95 -7.69 -5.17
N LEU A 18 14.60 -8.61 -4.28
CA LEU A 18 15.56 -9.60 -3.78
C LEU A 18 14.84 -10.84 -3.22
N PHE A 19 15.23 -11.96 -3.79
CA PHE A 19 14.87 -13.32 -3.40
C PHE A 19 15.37 -13.66 -2.01
N CYS A 20 14.50 -14.24 -1.18
CA CYS A 20 14.89 -15.37 -0.34
C CYS A 20 13.66 -16.12 0.14
N ALA A 21 13.54 -17.35 -0.30
CA ALA A 21 12.57 -18.31 0.19
C ALA A 21 12.98 -18.74 1.60
N ASN A 22 12.12 -18.53 2.58
CA ASN A 22 12.08 -19.34 3.77
C ASN A 22 10.63 -19.62 4.12
N LEU A 23 10.32 -20.89 3.99
CA LEU A 23 9.09 -21.54 4.31
C LEU A 23 8.92 -21.61 5.84
N ASP A 24 8.24 -20.63 6.40
CA ASP A 24 7.43 -20.84 7.58
C ASP A 24 6.10 -20.15 7.29
N ALA A 25 5.14 -20.97 6.91
CA ALA A 25 3.78 -20.55 6.64
C ALA A 25 3.08 -20.18 7.96
N GLN A 26 3.53 -19.10 8.62
CA GLN A 26 2.71 -18.45 9.60
C GLN A 26 1.55 -17.80 8.86
N GLN A 27 0.36 -18.22 9.20
CA GLN A 27 -0.85 -17.63 8.66
C GLN A 27 -0.89 -16.15 9.04
N ILE A 28 -0.68 -15.29 8.03
CA ILE A 28 -0.68 -13.84 8.21
C ILE A 28 -2.11 -13.41 8.47
N ASN A 29 -2.34 -12.78 9.62
CA ASN A 29 -3.64 -12.22 9.97
C ASN A 29 -3.59 -10.69 9.86
N PRO A 30 -4.09 -10.11 8.74
CA PRO A 30 -4.09 -8.66 8.56
C PRO A 30 -5.11 -7.93 9.47
N ASP A 31 -5.95 -8.65 10.18
CA ASP A 31 -6.88 -8.08 11.16
C ASP A 31 -6.26 -7.96 12.55
N LYS A 32 -5.11 -8.60 12.77
CA LYS A 32 -4.38 -8.47 14.03
C LYS A 32 -3.72 -7.10 14.14
N VAL A 33 -4.26 -6.26 15.00
CA VAL A 33 -3.72 -4.92 15.28
C VAL A 33 -2.26 -5.00 15.74
N GLY A 34 -1.44 -4.06 15.28
CA GLY A 34 -0.03 -3.98 15.64
C GLY A 34 0.91 -4.85 14.78
N THR A 35 0.42 -5.42 13.69
CA THR A 35 1.24 -6.16 12.71
C THR A 35 1.50 -5.33 11.47
N PRO A 36 2.59 -5.60 10.73
CA PRO A 36 2.84 -4.95 9.44
C PRO A 36 1.70 -5.15 8.44
N ALA A 37 1.17 -6.36 8.33
CA ALA A 37 0.04 -6.68 7.45
C ALA A 37 -1.21 -5.86 7.77
N HIS A 38 -1.47 -5.61 9.05
CA HIS A 38 -2.58 -4.77 9.49
C HIS A 38 -2.42 -3.32 8.99
N SER A 39 -1.24 -2.75 9.10
CA SER A 39 -0.95 -1.40 8.61
C SER A 39 -1.13 -1.27 7.11
N ILE A 40 -0.69 -2.27 6.34
CA ILE A 40 -0.90 -2.33 4.89
C ILE A 40 -2.40 -2.38 4.57
N LYS A 41 -3.16 -3.25 5.23
CA LYS A 41 -4.61 -3.33 5.04
C LYS A 41 -5.30 -2.01 5.35
N LYS A 42 -4.92 -1.35 6.44
CA LYS A 42 -5.46 -0.04 6.82
C LYS A 42 -5.12 1.05 5.82
N PHE A 43 -3.90 1.06 5.30
CA PHE A 43 -3.49 1.99 4.26
C PHE A 43 -4.38 1.86 3.01
N PHE A 44 -4.49 0.67 2.45
CA PHE A 44 -5.31 0.45 1.25
C PHE A 44 -6.80 0.74 1.46
N ARG A 45 -7.35 0.37 2.63
CA ARG A 45 -8.73 0.71 2.99
C ARG A 45 -8.96 2.20 3.11
N SER A 46 -8.01 2.93 3.67
CA SER A 46 -8.09 4.39 3.78
C SER A 46 -8.05 5.04 2.40
N MET A 47 -7.20 4.56 1.50
CA MET A 47 -7.15 5.03 0.11
C MET A 47 -8.45 4.73 -0.65
N GLU A 48 -9.00 3.54 -0.49
CA GLU A 48 -10.30 3.14 -1.06
C GLU A 48 -11.45 4.08 -0.63
N ASN A 49 -11.42 4.52 0.61
CA ASN A 49 -12.42 5.42 1.17
C ASN A 49 -12.10 6.91 0.94
N ALA A 50 -10.99 7.22 0.28
CA ALA A 50 -10.44 8.57 0.15
C ALA A 50 -10.19 9.27 1.49
N ASP A 51 -9.95 8.50 2.55
CA ASP A 51 -9.51 8.99 3.86
C ASP A 51 -7.98 9.16 3.85
N LEU A 52 -7.53 10.21 3.17
CA LEU A 52 -6.11 10.47 2.95
C LEU A 52 -5.38 10.84 4.24
N ALA A 53 -6.07 11.45 5.19
CA ALA A 53 -5.51 11.76 6.51
C ALA A 53 -5.18 10.49 7.30
N THR A 54 -6.03 9.49 7.25
CA THR A 54 -5.76 8.18 7.87
C THR A 54 -4.67 7.42 7.12
N ALA A 55 -4.67 7.46 5.78
CA ALA A 55 -3.62 6.83 4.97
C ALA A 55 -2.21 7.32 5.34
N LYS A 56 -2.04 8.61 5.57
CA LYS A 56 -0.77 9.22 6.01
C LYS A 56 -0.21 8.63 7.31
N LYS A 57 -1.06 8.12 8.19
CA LYS A 57 -0.63 7.52 9.46
C LYS A 57 0.15 6.22 9.28
N TYR A 58 0.00 5.57 8.13
CA TYR A 58 0.59 4.27 7.82
C TYR A 58 1.73 4.33 6.81
N ILE A 59 2.24 5.52 6.51
CA ILE A 59 3.39 5.73 5.63
C ILE A 59 4.51 6.50 6.32
N ALA A 60 5.74 6.19 5.93
CA ALA A 60 6.96 6.89 6.36
C ALA A 60 7.86 7.24 5.17
N SER A 61 7.39 7.04 3.95
CA SER A 61 8.04 7.44 2.71
C SER A 61 7.67 8.88 2.37
N LYS A 62 8.67 9.71 2.10
CA LYS A 62 8.45 11.09 1.65
C LYS A 62 7.81 11.14 0.26
N GLU A 63 8.11 10.16 -0.57
CA GLU A 63 7.53 10.05 -1.90
C GLU A 63 6.03 9.73 -1.82
N LEU A 64 5.64 8.75 -1.01
CA LEU A 64 4.24 8.42 -0.76
C LEU A 64 3.48 9.58 -0.09
N GLU A 65 4.11 10.27 0.84
CA GLU A 65 3.53 11.46 1.49
C GLU A 65 3.26 12.59 0.49
N GLY A 66 4.23 12.85 -0.39
CA GLY A 66 4.09 13.83 -1.47
C GLY A 66 2.96 13.48 -2.43
N MET A 67 2.84 12.20 -2.78
CA MET A 67 1.77 11.68 -3.63
C MET A 67 0.39 11.85 -2.97
N ILE A 68 0.25 11.51 -1.70
CA ILE A 68 -1.02 11.69 -0.98
C ILE A 68 -1.38 13.18 -0.87
N THR A 69 -0.41 14.05 -0.64
CA THR A 69 -0.61 15.50 -0.62
C THR A 69 -1.11 16.01 -1.96
N LEU A 70 -0.57 15.50 -3.06
CA LEU A 70 -1.06 15.82 -4.40
C LEU A 70 -2.50 15.33 -4.62
N LEU A 71 -2.84 14.14 -4.14
CA LEU A 71 -4.20 13.60 -4.20
C LEU A 71 -5.19 14.44 -3.38
N GLU A 72 -4.78 14.95 -2.22
CA GLU A 72 -5.59 15.88 -1.42
C GLU A 72 -5.90 17.16 -2.18
N GLN A 73 -4.94 17.68 -2.94
CA GLN A 73 -5.14 18.86 -3.77
C GLN A 73 -6.05 18.58 -4.96
N LEU A 74 -5.81 17.46 -5.65
CA LEU A 74 -6.67 17.02 -6.75
C LEU A 74 -8.12 16.78 -6.32
N ALA A 75 -8.32 16.25 -5.11
CA ALA A 75 -9.65 16.03 -4.57
C ALA A 75 -10.46 17.35 -4.36
N LYS A 76 -9.76 18.45 -4.10
CA LYS A 76 -10.38 19.78 -3.98
C LYS A 76 -10.72 20.38 -5.34
N ASP A 77 -9.80 20.20 -6.30
CA ASP A 77 -9.88 20.87 -7.61
C ASP A 77 -10.71 20.06 -8.65
N ALA A 78 -10.77 18.74 -8.48
CA ALA A 78 -11.44 17.82 -9.39
C ALA A 78 -12.10 16.65 -8.62
N PRO A 79 -13.23 16.88 -7.96
CA PRO A 79 -13.91 15.87 -7.14
C PRO A 79 -14.29 14.60 -7.92
N ASP A 80 -14.54 14.69 -9.22
CA ASP A 80 -14.84 13.52 -10.06
C ASP A 80 -13.68 12.52 -10.14
N MET A 81 -12.44 12.99 -9.98
CA MET A 81 -11.26 12.13 -9.95
C MET A 81 -11.15 11.30 -8.67
N VAL A 82 -11.82 11.74 -7.60
CA VAL A 82 -11.85 10.99 -6.32
C VAL A 82 -12.59 9.66 -6.50
N ASP A 83 -13.68 9.66 -7.25
CA ASP A 83 -14.45 8.44 -7.50
C ASP A 83 -13.67 7.44 -8.36
N GLU A 84 -12.90 7.92 -9.34
CA GLU A 84 -11.99 7.05 -10.11
C GLU A 84 -10.88 6.47 -9.24
N MET A 85 -10.28 7.29 -8.38
CA MET A 85 -9.28 6.85 -7.42
C MET A 85 -9.84 5.77 -6.49
N LYS A 86 -11.04 5.96 -5.93
CA LYS A 86 -11.70 4.96 -5.09
C LYS A 86 -11.88 3.64 -5.80
N LYS A 87 -12.30 3.65 -7.08
CA LYS A 87 -12.47 2.42 -7.88
C LYS A 87 -11.14 1.67 -8.05
N VAL A 88 -10.08 2.40 -8.36
CA VAL A 88 -8.74 1.82 -8.54
C VAL A 88 -8.25 1.18 -7.24
N PHE A 89 -8.33 1.88 -6.13
CA PHE A 89 -7.92 1.35 -4.82
C PHE A 89 -8.86 0.26 -4.30
N SER A 90 -10.14 0.30 -4.64
CA SER A 90 -11.09 -0.76 -4.32
C SER A 90 -10.72 -2.08 -4.98
N THR A 91 -10.33 -2.06 -6.25
CA THR A 91 -9.86 -3.26 -6.95
C THR A 91 -8.65 -3.86 -6.24
N THR A 92 -7.66 -3.04 -5.91
CA THR A 92 -6.46 -3.49 -5.19
C THR A 92 -6.80 -3.98 -3.77
N SER A 93 -7.55 -3.22 -3.01
CA SER A 93 -7.91 -3.53 -1.62
C SER A 93 -8.72 -4.81 -1.50
N ASN A 94 -9.69 -5.03 -2.38
CA ASN A 94 -10.55 -6.21 -2.36
C ASN A 94 -9.86 -7.49 -2.85
N SER A 95 -8.83 -7.35 -3.69
CA SER A 95 -8.04 -8.48 -4.19
C SER A 95 -6.77 -8.74 -3.38
N LEU A 96 -6.46 -7.90 -2.40
CA LEU A 96 -5.23 -7.96 -1.62
C LEU A 96 -5.11 -9.27 -0.85
N LYS A 97 -4.03 -9.99 -1.10
CA LYS A 97 -3.66 -11.23 -0.42
C LYS A 97 -2.27 -11.09 0.16
N PHE A 98 -2.09 -11.52 1.39
CA PHE A 98 -0.81 -11.52 2.08
C PHE A 98 -0.14 -12.88 1.89
N LYS A 99 1.05 -12.90 1.27
CA LYS A 99 1.80 -14.12 0.95
C LYS A 99 2.88 -14.44 1.99
N SER A 100 3.63 -13.44 2.41
CA SER A 100 4.68 -13.60 3.41
C SER A 100 4.85 -12.34 4.24
N GLU A 101 5.25 -12.52 5.49
CA GLU A 101 5.58 -11.45 6.42
C GLU A 101 6.85 -11.82 7.15
N LYS A 102 7.89 -11.00 7.01
CA LYS A 102 9.17 -11.17 7.68
C LYS A 102 9.45 -9.94 8.53
N ILE A 103 9.52 -10.13 9.84
CA ILE A 103 9.79 -9.07 10.81
C ILE A 103 11.21 -9.24 11.34
N ASN A 104 11.98 -8.15 11.33
CA ASN A 104 13.31 -8.08 11.89
C ASN A 104 13.43 -6.82 12.77
N GLY A 105 13.16 -6.96 14.07
CA GLY A 105 13.14 -5.83 14.98
C GLY A 105 12.08 -4.80 14.60
N ASP A 106 12.51 -3.59 14.27
CA ASP A 106 11.64 -2.47 13.88
C ASP A 106 11.47 -2.33 12.36
N THR A 107 11.92 -3.31 11.59
CA THR A 107 11.73 -3.39 10.14
C THR A 107 10.95 -4.62 9.75
N ALA A 108 10.23 -4.57 8.65
CA ALA A 108 9.51 -5.71 8.11
C ALA A 108 9.45 -5.66 6.59
N GLU A 109 9.33 -6.82 5.99
CA GLU A 109 9.01 -7.01 4.58
C GLU A 109 7.75 -7.86 4.47
N VAL A 110 6.79 -7.39 3.71
CA VAL A 110 5.52 -8.09 3.50
C VAL A 110 5.29 -8.24 2.01
N THR A 111 5.21 -9.47 1.55
CA THR A 111 4.86 -9.77 0.16
C THR A 111 3.35 -9.92 0.06
N VAL A 112 2.77 -9.14 -0.84
CA VAL A 112 1.36 -9.11 -1.14
C VAL A 112 1.11 -9.45 -2.60
N SER A 113 -0.08 -9.93 -2.91
CA SER A 113 -0.59 -10.07 -4.28
C SER A 113 -1.89 -9.30 -4.40
N ALA A 114 -2.04 -8.54 -5.46
CA ALA A 114 -3.28 -7.83 -5.75
C ALA A 114 -3.52 -7.76 -7.26
N ILE A 115 -4.76 -7.55 -7.66
CA ILE A 115 -5.10 -7.32 -9.07
C ILE A 115 -4.60 -5.93 -9.47
N ASN A 116 -3.73 -5.89 -10.48
CA ASN A 116 -3.35 -4.64 -11.11
C ASN A 116 -4.56 -4.12 -11.92
N PRO A 117 -5.06 -2.93 -11.61
CA PRO A 117 -6.26 -2.39 -12.27
C PRO A 117 -6.06 -2.07 -13.77
N GLU A 118 -4.81 -1.92 -14.23
CA GLU A 118 -4.52 -1.66 -15.64
C GLU A 118 -4.51 -2.94 -16.48
N THR A 119 -3.95 -4.02 -15.93
CA THR A 119 -3.78 -5.29 -16.64
C THR A 119 -4.87 -6.30 -16.34
N GLY A 120 -5.60 -6.12 -15.23
CA GLY A 120 -6.58 -7.07 -14.71
C GLY A 120 -5.97 -8.38 -14.20
N LYS A 121 -4.65 -8.44 -14.05
CA LYS A 121 -3.91 -9.64 -13.62
C LYS A 121 -3.40 -9.49 -12.19
N PRO A 122 -3.29 -10.60 -11.44
CA PRO A 122 -2.63 -10.58 -10.15
C PRO A 122 -1.13 -10.30 -10.32
N GLU A 123 -0.61 -9.40 -9.51
CA GLU A 123 0.79 -9.07 -9.42
C GLU A 123 1.25 -9.14 -7.97
N ASP A 124 2.46 -9.64 -7.77
CA ASP A 124 3.08 -9.72 -6.45
C ASP A 124 4.00 -8.53 -6.24
N ASP A 125 3.97 -7.98 -5.04
CA ASP A 125 4.85 -6.90 -4.63
C ASP A 125 5.31 -7.09 -3.19
N THR A 126 6.53 -6.63 -2.87
CA THR A 126 7.08 -6.69 -1.53
C THR A 126 7.19 -5.28 -0.96
N LEU A 127 6.40 -5.03 0.08
CA LEU A 127 6.38 -3.76 0.78
C LEU A 127 7.34 -3.80 1.97
N LYS A 128 8.15 -2.76 2.08
CA LYS A 128 9.01 -2.55 3.25
C LYS A 128 8.28 -1.68 4.27
N LEU A 129 8.43 -2.01 5.53
CA LEU A 129 7.87 -1.24 6.63
C LEU A 129 8.92 -0.99 7.70
N LYS A 130 8.72 0.08 8.43
CA LYS A 130 9.43 0.35 9.67
C LYS A 130 8.46 0.71 10.79
N LYS A 131 8.82 0.37 12.00
CA LYS A 131 8.04 0.72 13.19
C LYS A 131 8.44 2.11 13.67
N VAL A 132 7.48 3.02 13.74
CA VAL A 132 7.68 4.40 14.19
C VAL A 132 6.65 4.69 15.28
N ASN A 133 7.11 4.98 16.49
CA ASN A 133 6.24 5.23 17.64
C ASN A 133 5.20 4.11 17.86
N GLY A 134 5.61 2.86 17.72
CA GLY A 134 4.75 1.70 17.91
C GLY A 134 3.83 1.35 16.73
N VAL A 135 3.88 2.11 15.64
CA VAL A 135 3.06 1.89 14.44
C VAL A 135 3.93 1.45 13.27
N TRP A 136 3.56 0.36 12.61
CA TRP A 136 4.17 -0.05 11.36
C TRP A 136 3.76 0.88 10.23
N LYS A 137 4.76 1.41 9.52
CA LYS A 137 4.56 2.36 8.43
C LYS A 137 5.28 1.88 7.18
N ILE A 138 4.61 1.97 6.04
CA ILE A 138 5.19 1.67 4.73
C ILE A 138 6.29 2.68 4.43
N THR A 139 7.46 2.19 4.04
CA THR A 139 8.65 2.99 3.72
C THR A 139 9.20 2.61 2.34
N ASP A 140 10.25 3.29 1.91
CA ASP A 140 10.98 3.04 0.66
C ASP A 140 11.84 1.78 0.74
#